data_1fb40dfcb9d3f4325d7a0034bcf4184a
#
_entry.id   1fb40dfcb9d3f4325d7a0034bcf4184a
#
_cell.length_a   1.000
_cell.length_b   1.000
_cell.length_c   1.000
_cell.angle_alpha   90.00
_cell.angle_beta   90.00
_cell.angle_gamma   90.00
#
_symmetry.space_group_name_H-M   'P 1'
#
loop_
_entity.id
_entity.type
_entity.pdbx_description
1 polymer ?
#
loop_
_entity_poly.entity_id
_entity_poly.type
_entity_poly.pdbx_seq_one_letter_code
_entity_poly.pdbx_strand_id
1 'polypeptide(L)'
;MEMGGLHFCHVSTKEAMKMVVEAQNEGFNVTCEVTPHHLFTTGEAANHYRVNPPLREQEDIDTLIEAIQNGNVLAIATDHAPHTAEEKEKGAPGMIGLELAFPLCYTKLVKGGFLTLSQLVKLLSTNPSAFMKLNKGKIVEGMNAEFVIAELNREFKIDVAPMASKSKNTPFNGVAVFGEIIETIF
;
A
#
# COMPACT_ATOMS: atom_id res chain seq x y z
N MET A 1 27.81 14.56 -14.20
CA MET A 1 26.47 14.15 -14.70
C MET A 1 25.74 13.59 -13.52
N GLU A 2 24.79 14.32 -12.94
CA GLU A 2 23.92 13.73 -11.90
C GLU A 2 23.14 12.61 -12.57
N MET A 3 23.39 11.38 -12.18
CA MET A 3 22.54 10.26 -12.59
C MET A 3 21.18 10.47 -11.96
N GLY A 4 20.14 10.58 -12.78
CA GLY A 4 18.76 10.63 -12.30
C GLY A 4 18.45 9.41 -11.43
N GLY A 5 17.57 9.57 -10.44
CA GLY A 5 17.10 8.44 -9.63
C GLY A 5 16.17 7.54 -10.43
N LEU A 6 16.16 6.25 -10.09
CA LEU A 6 15.22 5.26 -10.62
C LEU A 6 14.24 4.86 -9.51
N HIS A 7 12.95 4.84 -9.82
CA HIS A 7 11.92 4.38 -8.89
C HIS A 7 11.16 3.20 -9.48
N PHE A 8 11.11 2.09 -8.74
CA PHE A 8 10.36 0.90 -9.11
C PHE A 8 8.98 0.90 -8.46
N CYS A 9 7.94 0.94 -9.30
CA CYS A 9 6.54 0.87 -8.83
C CYS A 9 6.15 -0.57 -8.48
N HIS A 10 5.27 -0.72 -7.49
CA HIS A 10 4.55 -1.94 -7.09
C HIS A 10 5.42 -3.23 -7.12
N VAL A 11 6.60 -3.21 -6.51
CA VAL A 11 7.45 -4.40 -6.38
C VAL A 11 6.69 -5.49 -5.63
N SER A 12 6.63 -6.70 -6.21
CA SER A 12 5.78 -7.78 -5.69
C SER A 12 6.51 -9.11 -5.43
N THR A 13 7.74 -9.30 -5.93
CA THR A 13 8.49 -10.54 -5.75
C THR A 13 9.73 -10.35 -4.88
N LYS A 14 10.12 -11.44 -4.18
CA LYS A 14 11.35 -11.47 -3.39
C LYS A 14 12.60 -11.24 -4.23
N GLU A 15 12.63 -11.75 -5.47
CA GLU A 15 13.76 -11.57 -6.38
C GLU A 15 13.93 -10.11 -6.77
N ALA A 16 12.83 -9.45 -7.19
CA ALA A 16 12.87 -8.03 -7.54
C ALA A 16 13.26 -7.17 -6.33
N MET A 17 12.73 -7.48 -5.14
CA MET A 17 13.07 -6.76 -3.92
C MET A 17 14.56 -6.92 -3.56
N LYS A 18 15.11 -8.13 -3.66
CA LYS A 18 16.55 -8.38 -3.44
C LYS A 18 17.41 -7.57 -4.40
N MET A 19 17.07 -7.52 -5.68
CA MET A 19 17.80 -6.70 -6.68
C MET A 19 17.77 -5.21 -6.33
N VAL A 20 16.62 -4.70 -5.86
CA VAL A 20 16.51 -3.30 -5.41
C VAL A 20 17.42 -3.03 -4.20
N VAL A 21 17.38 -3.92 -3.20
CA VAL A 21 18.21 -3.79 -1.99
C VAL A 21 19.72 -3.88 -2.34
N GLU A 22 20.12 -4.78 -3.22
CA GLU A 22 21.49 -4.89 -3.72
C GLU A 22 21.94 -3.59 -4.38
N ALA A 23 21.12 -3.04 -5.30
CA ALA A 23 21.43 -1.79 -5.96
C ALA A 23 21.56 -0.60 -4.96
N GLN A 24 20.69 -0.55 -3.94
CA GLN A 24 20.79 0.45 -2.87
C GLN A 24 22.09 0.32 -2.08
N ASN A 25 22.47 -0.93 -1.72
CA ASN A 25 23.72 -1.21 -0.99
C ASN A 25 24.97 -0.88 -1.81
N GLU A 26 24.93 -0.98 -3.11
CA GLU A 26 25.97 -0.54 -4.04
C GLU A 26 26.02 0.98 -4.24
N GLY A 27 25.09 1.72 -3.62
CA GLY A 27 25.05 3.19 -3.66
C GLY A 27 24.35 3.77 -4.89
N PHE A 28 23.62 2.98 -5.66
CA PHE A 28 22.77 3.51 -6.73
C PHE A 28 21.59 4.28 -6.15
N ASN A 29 21.22 5.37 -6.83
CA ASN A 29 20.03 6.16 -6.46
C ASN A 29 18.74 5.45 -6.93
N VAL A 30 18.37 4.40 -6.21
CA VAL A 30 17.21 3.54 -6.51
C VAL A 30 16.24 3.56 -5.34
N THR A 31 14.98 3.75 -5.63
CA THR A 31 13.87 3.65 -4.68
C THR A 31 12.80 2.70 -5.19
N CYS A 32 11.95 2.20 -4.30
CA CYS A 32 10.82 1.37 -4.69
C CYS A 32 9.59 1.61 -3.80
N GLU A 33 8.46 1.15 -4.29
CA GLU A 33 7.22 1.06 -3.54
C GLU A 33 6.62 -0.35 -3.63
N VAL A 34 5.76 -0.66 -2.67
CA VAL A 34 4.95 -1.89 -2.63
C VAL A 34 3.48 -1.52 -2.52
N THR A 35 2.57 -2.49 -2.65
CA THR A 35 1.13 -2.22 -2.55
C THR A 35 0.49 -2.90 -1.34
N PRO A 36 -0.64 -2.38 -0.83
CA PRO A 36 -1.37 -3.00 0.27
C PRO A 36 -1.75 -4.45 -0.02
N HIS A 37 -2.19 -4.76 -1.23
CA HIS A 37 -2.64 -6.09 -1.60
C HIS A 37 -1.51 -7.11 -1.71
N HIS A 38 -0.32 -6.73 -2.18
CA HIS A 38 0.87 -7.60 -2.17
C HIS A 38 1.44 -7.85 -0.77
N LEU A 39 1.09 -7.02 0.21
CA LEU A 39 1.47 -7.22 1.62
C LEU A 39 0.42 -8.02 2.40
N PHE A 40 -0.85 -7.95 2.01
CA PHE A 40 -1.95 -8.45 2.82
C PHE A 40 -2.32 -9.90 2.53
N THR A 41 -2.28 -10.34 1.26
CA THR A 41 -2.80 -11.64 0.86
C THR A 41 -1.96 -12.32 -0.21
N THR A 42 -1.98 -13.65 -0.21
CA THR A 42 -1.38 -14.47 -1.28
C THR A 42 -2.34 -14.64 -2.46
N GLY A 43 -1.82 -15.11 -3.59
CA GLY A 43 -2.62 -15.44 -4.76
C GLY A 43 -3.67 -16.51 -4.45
N GLU A 44 -3.28 -17.56 -3.75
CA GLU A 44 -4.19 -18.65 -3.34
C GLU A 44 -5.30 -18.13 -2.41
N ALA A 45 -4.95 -17.39 -1.34
CA ALA A 45 -5.92 -16.89 -0.38
C ALA A 45 -6.93 -15.91 -0.99
N ALA A 46 -6.55 -15.18 -2.05
CA ALA A 46 -7.43 -14.31 -2.82
C ALA A 46 -8.09 -15.01 -4.02
N ASN A 47 -8.10 -16.35 -4.07
CA ASN A 47 -8.65 -17.14 -5.17
C ASN A 47 -8.11 -16.68 -6.54
N HIS A 48 -6.79 -16.43 -6.63
CA HIS A 48 -6.08 -15.95 -7.82
C HIS A 48 -6.71 -14.69 -8.46
N TYR A 49 -7.20 -13.79 -7.61
CA TYR A 49 -7.78 -12.51 -8.06
C TYR A 49 -6.77 -11.76 -8.94
N ARG A 50 -7.19 -11.42 -10.15
CA ARG A 50 -6.29 -10.89 -11.18
C ARG A 50 -5.94 -9.42 -10.93
N VAL A 51 -4.66 -9.18 -10.63
CA VAL A 51 -3.98 -7.88 -10.56
C VAL A 51 -2.68 -7.94 -11.36
N ASN A 52 -2.05 -6.82 -11.63
CA ASN A 52 -0.75 -6.76 -12.29
C ASN A 52 0.16 -5.73 -11.60
N PRO A 53 1.28 -6.17 -10.98
CA PRO A 53 1.80 -7.54 -10.91
C PRO A 53 0.84 -8.51 -10.19
N PRO A 54 0.92 -9.83 -10.47
CA PRO A 54 0.06 -10.81 -9.79
C PRO A 54 0.34 -10.89 -8.28
N LEU A 55 -0.67 -11.27 -7.49
CA LEU A 55 -0.47 -11.66 -6.10
C LEU A 55 0.47 -12.87 -6.03
N ARG A 56 1.30 -12.91 -4.98
CA ARG A 56 2.42 -13.85 -4.86
C ARG A 56 2.20 -14.81 -3.69
N GLU A 57 3.24 -15.59 -3.43
CA GLU A 57 3.30 -16.54 -2.33
C GLU A 57 3.69 -15.84 -1.01
N GLN A 58 3.55 -16.57 0.11
CA GLN A 58 3.84 -16.02 1.44
C GLN A 58 5.31 -15.58 1.59
N GLU A 59 6.25 -16.30 0.98
CA GLU A 59 7.68 -15.97 1.03
C GLU A 59 7.99 -14.61 0.36
N ASP A 60 7.26 -14.24 -0.70
CA ASP A 60 7.36 -12.92 -1.30
C ASP A 60 6.88 -11.85 -0.32
N ILE A 61 5.70 -12.05 0.29
CA ILE A 61 5.12 -11.13 1.28
C ILE A 61 6.10 -10.92 2.44
N ASP A 62 6.67 -11.98 2.98
CA ASP A 62 7.60 -11.92 4.10
C ASP A 62 8.85 -11.10 3.74
N THR A 63 9.39 -11.29 2.53
CA THR A 63 10.54 -10.51 2.03
C THR A 63 10.19 -9.04 1.84
N LEU A 64 8.99 -8.71 1.34
CA LEU A 64 8.55 -7.32 1.22
C LEU A 64 8.41 -6.66 2.59
N ILE A 65 7.87 -7.35 3.58
CA ILE A 65 7.73 -6.84 4.96
C ILE A 65 9.11 -6.63 5.60
N GLU A 66 10.05 -7.57 5.43
CA GLU A 66 11.42 -7.41 5.90
C GLU A 66 12.11 -6.19 5.28
N ALA A 67 11.96 -5.98 3.97
CA ALA A 67 12.50 -4.82 3.29
C ALA A 67 11.90 -3.50 3.80
N ILE A 68 10.60 -3.48 4.14
CA ILE A 68 9.96 -2.34 4.80
C ILE A 68 10.59 -2.07 6.17
N GLN A 69 10.76 -3.09 7.00
CA GLN A 69 11.34 -2.98 8.34
C GLN A 69 12.78 -2.45 8.31
N ASN A 70 13.55 -2.86 7.30
CA ASN A 70 14.92 -2.44 7.07
C ASN A 70 15.06 -1.04 6.44
N GLY A 71 13.92 -0.41 6.04
CA GLY A 71 13.91 0.94 5.46
C GLY A 71 14.24 0.99 3.96
N ASN A 72 14.26 -0.14 3.27
CA ASN A 72 14.55 -0.22 1.83
C ASN A 72 13.39 0.22 0.93
N VAL A 73 12.16 0.24 1.47
CA VAL A 73 10.95 0.63 0.76
C VAL A 73 10.62 2.08 1.05
N LEU A 74 10.48 2.90 0.02
CA LEU A 74 10.18 4.33 0.15
C LEU A 74 8.74 4.56 0.59
N ALA A 75 7.78 3.88 -0.04
CA ALA A 75 6.35 4.13 0.13
C ALA A 75 5.51 2.86 -0.06
N ILE A 76 4.28 2.94 0.42
CA ILE A 76 3.21 2.02 0.05
C ILE A 76 2.25 2.78 -0.85
N ALA A 77 2.12 2.35 -2.11
CA ALA A 77 1.23 2.94 -3.10
C ALA A 77 0.05 2.01 -3.40
N THR A 78 -1.11 2.57 -3.71
CA THR A 78 -2.35 1.79 -3.77
C THR A 78 -2.51 0.95 -5.02
N ASP A 79 -1.88 1.34 -6.11
CA ASP A 79 -2.14 0.79 -7.45
C ASP A 79 -3.66 0.70 -7.74
N HIS A 80 -4.38 1.79 -7.43
CA HIS A 80 -5.84 1.86 -7.55
C HIS A 80 -6.27 1.77 -9.02
N ALA A 81 -6.84 0.64 -9.40
CA ALA A 81 -7.28 0.33 -10.76
C ALA A 81 -8.76 -0.11 -10.79
N PRO A 82 -9.70 0.85 -10.83
CA PRO A 82 -11.13 0.55 -10.90
C PRO A 82 -11.51 0.00 -12.27
N HIS A 83 -12.23 -1.12 -12.27
CA HIS A 83 -12.78 -1.77 -13.44
C HIS A 83 -14.26 -2.09 -13.25
N THR A 84 -15.03 -2.09 -14.32
CA THR A 84 -16.41 -2.58 -14.31
C THR A 84 -16.46 -4.09 -14.07
N ALA A 85 -17.62 -4.62 -13.65
CA ALA A 85 -17.81 -6.06 -13.51
C ALA A 85 -17.56 -6.80 -14.84
N GLU A 86 -18.04 -6.24 -15.94
CA GLU A 86 -17.83 -6.81 -17.29
C GLU A 86 -16.35 -6.88 -17.68
N GLU A 87 -15.57 -5.84 -17.38
CA GLU A 87 -14.12 -5.85 -17.63
C GLU A 87 -13.42 -6.88 -16.77
N LYS A 88 -13.80 -7.02 -15.51
CA LYS A 88 -13.27 -8.06 -14.60
C LYS A 88 -13.59 -9.46 -15.09
N GLU A 89 -14.79 -9.72 -15.57
CA GLU A 89 -15.19 -10.99 -16.17
C GLU A 89 -14.34 -11.31 -17.42
N LYS A 90 -14.01 -10.30 -18.21
CA LYS A 90 -13.07 -10.41 -19.35
C LYS A 90 -11.60 -10.52 -18.93
N GLY A 91 -11.33 -10.51 -17.64
CA GLY A 91 -10.00 -10.70 -17.07
C GLY A 91 -9.15 -9.44 -16.96
N ALA A 92 -9.74 -8.24 -16.91
CA ALA A 92 -8.96 -7.02 -16.65
C ALA A 92 -8.19 -7.12 -15.32
N PRO A 93 -6.87 -6.88 -15.31
CA PRO A 93 -6.08 -6.88 -14.08
C PRO A 93 -6.30 -5.57 -13.31
N GLY A 94 -6.41 -5.66 -11.99
CA GLY A 94 -6.52 -4.49 -11.12
C GLY A 94 -7.64 -4.58 -10.10
N MET A 95 -7.54 -3.74 -9.07
CA MET A 95 -8.51 -3.63 -8.01
C MET A 95 -8.57 -2.20 -7.46
N ILE A 96 -9.66 -1.85 -6.78
CA ILE A 96 -9.71 -0.60 -6.03
C ILE A 96 -8.81 -0.70 -4.79
N GLY A 97 -8.11 0.38 -4.44
CA GLY A 97 -7.14 0.38 -3.35
C GLY A 97 -7.14 1.62 -2.46
N LEU A 98 -7.63 2.80 -2.94
CA LEU A 98 -7.49 4.07 -2.21
C LEU A 98 -8.12 4.03 -0.82
N GLU A 99 -9.36 3.58 -0.69
CA GLU A 99 -10.07 3.51 0.58
C GLU A 99 -9.69 2.27 1.41
N LEU A 100 -8.95 1.32 0.81
CA LEU A 100 -8.51 0.08 1.43
C LEU A 100 -7.07 0.14 1.97
N ALA A 101 -6.27 1.10 1.53
CA ALA A 101 -4.85 1.14 1.82
C ALA A 101 -4.55 1.18 3.32
N PHE A 102 -5.14 2.12 4.04
CA PHE A 102 -4.89 2.27 5.47
C PHE A 102 -5.39 1.06 6.28
N PRO A 103 -6.66 0.61 6.18
CA PRO A 103 -7.14 -0.51 6.97
C PRO A 103 -6.39 -1.82 6.68
N LEU A 104 -6.06 -2.15 5.44
CA LEU A 104 -5.29 -3.34 5.10
C LEU A 104 -3.87 -3.26 5.69
N CYS A 105 -3.16 -2.16 5.46
CA CYS A 105 -1.79 -1.98 5.97
C CYS A 105 -1.75 -1.89 7.50
N TYR A 106 -2.69 -1.20 8.13
CA TYR A 106 -2.76 -1.11 9.58
C TYR A 106 -2.99 -2.48 10.21
N THR A 107 -3.93 -3.24 9.66
CA THR A 107 -4.23 -4.60 10.13
C THR A 107 -3.02 -5.53 9.96
N LYS A 108 -2.45 -5.58 8.77
CA LYS A 108 -1.33 -6.50 8.48
C LYS A 108 -0.05 -6.10 9.21
N LEU A 109 0.32 -4.82 9.13
CA LEU A 109 1.66 -4.40 9.53
C LEU A 109 1.71 -3.91 10.98
N VAL A 110 0.71 -3.16 11.45
CA VAL A 110 0.73 -2.60 12.80
C VAL A 110 0.10 -3.57 13.81
N LYS A 111 -1.10 -4.05 13.57
CA LYS A 111 -1.72 -5.07 14.43
C LYS A 111 -0.97 -6.41 14.37
N GLY A 112 -0.37 -6.75 13.23
CA GLY A 112 0.52 -7.89 13.06
C GLY A 112 1.87 -7.75 13.76
N GLY A 113 2.21 -6.57 14.31
CA GLY A 113 3.44 -6.34 15.10
C GLY A 113 4.70 -6.11 14.27
N PHE A 114 4.60 -5.92 12.96
CA PHE A 114 5.75 -5.68 12.09
C PHE A 114 6.23 -4.23 12.12
N LEU A 115 5.30 -3.26 12.26
CA LEU A 115 5.57 -1.82 12.28
C LEU A 115 4.85 -1.12 13.43
N THR A 116 5.36 0.05 13.80
CA THR A 116 4.60 1.03 14.57
C THR A 116 3.67 1.84 13.66
N LEU A 117 2.62 2.44 14.22
CA LEU A 117 1.74 3.36 13.48
C LEU A 117 2.54 4.50 12.82
N SER A 118 3.53 5.05 13.52
CA SER A 118 4.38 6.13 12.99
C SER A 118 5.17 5.70 11.75
N GLN A 119 5.67 4.46 11.72
CA GLN A 119 6.34 3.90 10.55
C GLN A 119 5.37 3.72 9.38
N LEU A 120 4.16 3.22 9.63
CA LEU A 120 3.13 3.11 8.60
C LEU A 120 2.76 4.50 8.01
N VAL A 121 2.57 5.52 8.86
CA VAL A 121 2.29 6.89 8.41
C VAL A 121 3.43 7.45 7.55
N LYS A 122 4.69 7.15 7.88
CA LYS A 122 5.81 7.55 7.01
C LYS A 122 5.68 6.95 5.61
N LEU A 123 5.36 5.67 5.50
CA LEU A 123 5.25 4.97 4.22
C LEU A 123 4.05 5.41 3.38
N LEU A 124 2.93 5.77 4.02
CA LEU A 124 1.71 6.18 3.32
C LEU A 124 1.61 7.68 3.04
N SER A 125 2.34 8.52 3.79
CA SER A 125 2.15 9.96 3.75
C SER A 125 3.46 10.75 3.70
N THR A 126 4.29 10.67 4.73
CA THR A 126 5.47 11.55 4.86
C THR A 126 6.49 11.33 3.75
N ASN A 127 6.87 10.08 3.50
CA ASN A 127 7.87 9.74 2.51
C ASN A 127 7.39 10.05 1.07
N PRO A 128 6.18 9.60 0.63
CA PRO A 128 5.70 9.96 -0.70
C PRO A 128 5.53 11.48 -0.88
N SER A 129 5.11 12.21 0.16
CA SER A 129 5.04 13.67 0.09
C SER A 129 6.41 14.31 -0.13
N ALA A 130 7.43 13.84 0.58
CA ALA A 130 8.81 14.30 0.40
C ALA A 130 9.37 13.95 -0.98
N PHE A 131 9.14 12.72 -1.45
CA PHE A 131 9.57 12.24 -2.76
C PHE A 131 8.97 13.06 -3.89
N MET A 132 7.68 13.36 -3.80
CA MET A 132 6.95 14.19 -4.77
C MET A 132 7.18 15.70 -4.57
N LYS A 133 8.01 16.10 -3.59
CA LYS A 133 8.29 17.50 -3.23
C LYS A 133 7.02 18.30 -2.88
N LEU A 134 6.04 17.64 -2.25
CA LEU A 134 4.81 18.26 -1.78
C LEU A 134 5.03 18.83 -0.37
N ASN A 135 4.44 19.98 -0.08
CA ASN A 135 4.41 20.54 1.27
C ASN A 135 3.24 19.94 2.08
N LYS A 136 3.25 18.60 2.24
CA LYS A 136 2.22 17.78 2.89
C LYS A 136 2.85 16.68 3.75
N GLY A 137 2.02 15.80 4.31
CA GLY A 137 2.49 14.61 5.03
C GLY A 137 3.04 14.86 6.43
N LYS A 138 2.72 16.01 7.02
CA LYS A 138 3.07 16.40 8.39
C LYS A 138 2.03 17.35 8.98
N ILE A 139 1.86 17.31 10.29
CA ILE A 139 1.02 18.25 11.04
C ILE A 139 1.94 19.24 11.73
N VAL A 140 1.98 20.47 11.24
CA VAL A 140 2.84 21.56 11.72
C VAL A 140 2.05 22.86 11.74
N GLU A 141 2.26 23.68 12.75
CA GLU A 141 1.63 24.99 12.87
C GLU A 141 1.90 25.88 11.63
N GLY A 142 0.87 26.51 11.11
CA GLY A 142 0.95 27.34 9.89
C GLY A 142 0.78 26.59 8.57
N MET A 143 0.61 25.27 8.59
CA MET A 143 0.23 24.49 7.42
C MET A 143 -1.30 24.36 7.30
N ASN A 144 -1.78 24.04 6.10
CA ASN A 144 -3.16 23.63 5.91
C ASN A 144 -3.48 22.41 6.74
N ALA A 145 -4.69 22.37 7.30
CA ALA A 145 -5.19 21.20 8.02
C ALA A 145 -5.59 20.10 7.02
N GLU A 146 -4.67 19.21 6.72
CA GLU A 146 -4.90 18.06 5.85
C GLU A 146 -4.55 16.78 6.63
N PHE A 147 -5.55 16.13 7.24
CA PHE A 147 -5.35 14.93 8.04
C PHE A 147 -6.58 14.03 8.07
N VAL A 148 -6.40 12.82 8.53
CA VAL A 148 -7.48 11.85 8.73
C VAL A 148 -7.67 11.53 10.21
N ILE A 149 -8.91 11.24 10.61
CA ILE A 149 -9.27 10.69 11.91
C ILE A 149 -9.62 9.22 11.71
N ALA A 150 -8.95 8.34 12.42
CA ALA A 150 -9.14 6.89 12.31
C ALA A 150 -9.49 6.25 13.65
N GLU A 151 -10.45 5.31 13.64
CA GLU A 151 -10.71 4.39 14.76
C GLU A 151 -9.77 3.18 14.63
N LEU A 152 -8.89 3.00 15.60
CA LEU A 152 -7.81 2.02 15.53
C LEU A 152 -8.09 0.71 16.26
N ASN A 153 -9.03 0.71 17.22
CA ASN A 153 -9.21 -0.40 18.16
C ASN A 153 -10.45 -1.26 17.83
N ARG A 154 -11.35 -0.74 17.03
CA ARG A 154 -12.55 -1.46 16.61
C ARG A 154 -12.30 -2.26 15.34
N GLU A 155 -12.60 -3.55 15.37
CA GLU A 155 -12.66 -4.36 14.17
C GLU A 155 -13.94 -4.04 13.38
N PHE A 156 -13.81 -3.95 12.07
CA PHE A 156 -14.95 -3.80 11.16
C PHE A 156 -14.75 -4.66 9.91
N LYS A 157 -15.84 -4.91 9.19
CA LYS A 157 -15.77 -5.60 7.89
C LYS A 157 -15.78 -4.58 6.77
N ILE A 158 -14.88 -4.76 5.83
CA ILE A 158 -14.85 -3.95 4.60
C ILE A 158 -16.21 -4.11 3.89
N ASP A 159 -16.90 -2.99 3.69
CA ASP A 159 -18.08 -2.90 2.84
C ASP A 159 -17.78 -1.97 1.67
N VAL A 160 -17.78 -2.52 0.46
CA VAL A 160 -17.49 -1.74 -0.74
C VAL A 160 -18.68 -0.91 -1.22
N ALA A 161 -19.90 -1.19 -0.77
CA ALA A 161 -21.10 -0.51 -1.26
C ALA A 161 -21.06 1.02 -1.05
N PRO A 162 -20.71 1.55 0.15
CA PRO A 162 -20.66 2.99 0.40
C PRO A 162 -19.41 3.69 -0.11
N MET A 163 -18.39 2.95 -0.59
CA MET A 163 -17.12 3.57 -1.04
C MET A 163 -17.33 4.57 -2.16
N ALA A 164 -16.50 5.62 -2.19
CA ALA A 164 -16.54 6.67 -3.19
C ALA A 164 -16.14 6.19 -4.59
N SER A 165 -15.28 5.17 -4.68
CA SER A 165 -14.95 4.55 -5.95
C SER A 165 -16.22 4.09 -6.68
N LYS A 166 -16.36 4.47 -7.97
CA LYS A 166 -17.47 4.03 -8.81
C LYS A 166 -17.47 2.51 -9.02
N SER A 167 -16.30 1.94 -9.08
CA SER A 167 -16.11 0.49 -9.19
C SER A 167 -15.95 -0.14 -7.81
N LYS A 168 -16.33 -1.42 -7.70
CA LYS A 168 -16.31 -2.18 -6.44
C LYS A 168 -15.42 -3.43 -6.54
N ASN A 169 -14.52 -3.46 -7.52
CA ASN A 169 -13.68 -4.60 -7.88
C ASN A 169 -12.55 -4.80 -6.87
N THR A 170 -12.77 -5.63 -5.88
CA THR A 170 -11.77 -6.04 -4.89
C THR A 170 -12.12 -7.42 -4.30
N PRO A 171 -11.12 -8.25 -3.94
CA PRO A 171 -11.36 -9.50 -3.21
C PRO A 171 -11.60 -9.29 -1.71
N PHE A 172 -11.46 -8.06 -1.20
CA PHE A 172 -11.49 -7.78 0.24
C PHE A 172 -12.86 -7.42 0.80
N ASN A 173 -13.93 -7.45 0.00
CA ASN A 173 -15.28 -7.21 0.52
C ASN A 173 -15.64 -8.24 1.59
N GLY A 174 -16.11 -7.79 2.76
CA GLY A 174 -16.45 -8.64 3.91
C GLY A 174 -15.25 -9.09 4.76
N VAL A 175 -14.02 -8.76 4.39
CA VAL A 175 -12.82 -9.06 5.19
C VAL A 175 -12.80 -8.20 6.45
N ALA A 176 -12.50 -8.82 7.60
CA ALA A 176 -12.38 -8.14 8.88
C ALA A 176 -11.01 -7.45 8.99
N VAL A 177 -11.03 -6.18 9.35
CA VAL A 177 -9.84 -5.32 9.47
C VAL A 177 -9.99 -4.31 10.61
N PHE A 178 -8.89 -3.66 10.95
CA PHE A 178 -8.81 -2.50 11.87
C PHE A 178 -8.37 -1.25 11.12
N GLY A 179 -8.54 -0.07 11.73
CA GLY A 179 -8.09 1.19 11.14
C GLY A 179 -9.15 1.80 10.22
N GLU A 180 -10.38 1.90 10.70
CA GLU A 180 -11.49 2.56 10.00
C GLU A 180 -11.23 4.06 9.92
N ILE A 181 -11.24 4.64 8.71
CA ILE A 181 -11.19 6.09 8.52
C ILE A 181 -12.58 6.66 8.82
N ILE A 182 -12.66 7.52 9.84
CA ILE A 182 -13.90 8.14 10.28
C ILE A 182 -14.15 9.44 9.54
N GLU A 183 -13.08 10.23 9.33
CA GLU A 183 -13.18 11.54 8.72
C GLU A 183 -11.87 11.91 8.02
N THR A 184 -11.99 12.62 6.91
CA THR A 184 -10.88 13.28 6.21
C THR A 184 -11.11 14.78 6.24
N ILE A 185 -10.12 15.52 6.72
CA ILE A 185 -10.13 16.99 6.84
C ILE A 185 -9.15 17.57 5.81
N PHE A 186 -9.59 18.55 5.01
CA PHE A 186 -8.80 19.25 3.99
C PHE A 186 -9.36 20.64 3.67
#